data_6d2014df6176b68764c5412214a5518c
#
_entry.id   6d2014df6176b68764c5412214a5518c
#
_cell.length_a   1.000
_cell.length_b   1.000
_cell.length_c   1.000
_cell.angle_alpha   90.00
_cell.angle_beta   90.00
_cell.angle_gamma   90.00
#
_symmetry.space_group_name_H-M   'P 1'
#
loop_
_entity.id
_entity.type
_entity.pdbx_description
1 polymer ?
#
loop_
_entity_poly.entity_id
_entity_poly.type
_entity_poly.pdbx_seq_one_letter_code
_entity_poly.pdbx_strand_id
1 'polypeptide(L)'
;MNKICSFIKFKAKEGCEDEFLAELNAANMGISHFLSWQTVSLGDREFIQTLVYADIENVVEMQDVGDAFLNRVEHLLERYEDGSRTNAFSGIVVGEKD
;
A
#
# COMPACT_ATOMS: atom_id res chain seq x y z
N MET A 1 5.29 -11.29 -20.03
CA MET A 1 5.00 -11.49 -18.62
C MET A 1 3.96 -10.51 -18.17
N ASN A 2 3.12 -10.93 -17.24
CA ASN A 2 2.03 -10.10 -16.78
C ASN A 2 2.46 -9.20 -15.64
N LYS A 3 2.00 -7.97 -15.68
CA LYS A 3 2.16 -7.06 -14.54
C LYS A 3 1.28 -7.52 -13.39
N ILE A 4 1.73 -7.25 -12.17
CA ILE A 4 0.98 -7.52 -10.94
C ILE A 4 0.52 -6.19 -10.36
N CYS A 5 -0.75 -6.13 -9.99
CA CYS A 5 -1.28 -4.97 -9.28
C CYS A 5 -1.64 -5.38 -7.86
N SER A 6 -1.10 -4.68 -6.88
CA SER A 6 -1.42 -4.90 -5.47
C SER A 6 -2.27 -3.75 -4.97
N PHE A 7 -3.22 -4.10 -4.10
CA PHE A 7 -4.14 -3.15 -3.45
C PHE A 7 -3.96 -3.31 -1.95
N ILE A 8 -3.66 -2.22 -1.27
CA ILE A 8 -3.46 -2.25 0.19
C ILE A 8 -4.33 -1.18 0.81
N LYS A 9 -5.29 -1.60 1.63
CA LYS A 9 -6.17 -0.68 2.37
C LYS A 9 -5.61 -0.45 3.76
N PHE A 10 -5.66 0.81 4.18
CA PHE A 10 -5.23 1.24 5.50
C PHE A 10 -6.33 2.09 6.12
N LYS A 11 -6.44 2.02 7.44
CA LYS A 11 -7.31 2.95 8.17
C LYS A 11 -6.46 3.69 9.19
N ALA A 12 -6.40 5.01 9.08
CA ALA A 12 -5.65 5.84 10.02
C ALA A 12 -6.46 6.05 11.29
N LYS A 13 -5.78 6.17 12.42
CA LYS A 13 -6.42 6.58 13.67
C LYS A 13 -6.94 8.00 13.52
N GLU A 14 -7.98 8.32 14.30
CA GLU A 14 -8.55 9.66 14.29
C GLU A 14 -7.47 10.69 14.62
N GLY A 15 -7.38 11.73 13.78
CA GLY A 15 -6.39 12.78 13.93
C GLY A 15 -5.01 12.46 13.35
N CYS A 16 -4.80 11.24 12.84
CA CYS A 16 -3.52 10.80 12.30
C CYS A 16 -3.49 10.71 10.77
N GLU A 17 -4.57 11.13 10.10
CA GLU A 17 -4.71 10.96 8.65
C GLU A 17 -3.58 11.62 7.87
N ASP A 18 -3.30 12.89 8.16
CA ASP A 18 -2.32 13.66 7.41
C ASP A 18 -0.90 13.13 7.64
N GLU A 19 -0.58 12.78 8.88
CA GLU A 19 0.74 12.24 9.21
C GLU A 19 0.95 10.89 8.54
N PHE A 20 -0.05 10.01 8.60
CA PHE A 20 0.05 8.70 7.95
C PHE A 20 0.21 8.84 6.44
N LEU A 21 -0.60 9.70 5.82
CA LEU A 21 -0.56 9.90 4.37
C LEU A 21 0.81 10.42 3.92
N ALA A 22 1.37 11.37 4.67
CA ALA A 22 2.69 11.91 4.36
C ALA A 22 3.77 10.83 4.44
N GLU A 23 3.72 9.98 5.48
CA GLU A 23 4.68 8.89 5.65
C GLU A 23 4.55 7.85 4.53
N LEU A 24 3.32 7.49 4.16
CA LEU A 24 3.06 6.51 3.11
C LEU A 24 3.60 6.98 1.77
N ASN A 25 3.27 8.20 1.39
CA ASN A 25 3.70 8.73 0.10
C ASN A 25 5.21 8.93 0.04
N ALA A 26 5.82 9.38 1.13
CA ALA A 26 7.27 9.54 1.19
C ALA A 26 8.00 8.20 1.06
N ALA A 27 7.47 7.15 1.69
CA ALA A 27 8.06 5.81 1.60
C ALA A 27 8.02 5.30 0.16
N ASN A 28 6.90 5.50 -0.54
CA ASN A 28 6.74 5.01 -1.91
C ASN A 28 7.63 5.75 -2.90
N MET A 29 7.82 7.04 -2.70
CA MET A 29 8.66 7.85 -3.59
C MET A 29 10.13 7.39 -3.57
N GLY A 30 10.56 6.74 -2.51
CA GLY A 30 11.92 6.23 -2.39
C GLY A 30 12.13 4.84 -2.96
N ILE A 31 11.09 4.20 -3.51
CA ILE A 31 11.15 2.81 -3.96
C ILE A 31 11.10 2.76 -5.49
N SER A 32 12.09 2.10 -6.10
CA SER A 32 12.21 2.01 -7.55
C SER A 32 11.58 0.75 -8.16
N HIS A 33 11.06 -0.16 -7.33
CA HIS A 33 10.51 -1.43 -7.80
C HIS A 33 9.12 -1.31 -8.43
N PHE A 34 8.44 -0.20 -8.21
CA PHE A 34 7.10 0.02 -8.77
C PHE A 34 7.18 0.62 -10.16
N LEU A 35 6.38 0.07 -11.08
CA LEU A 35 6.17 0.72 -12.37
C LEU A 35 5.29 1.97 -12.21
N SER A 36 4.32 1.89 -11.31
CA SER A 36 3.48 3.02 -10.94
C SER A 36 2.83 2.76 -9.60
N TRP A 37 2.35 3.82 -8.95
CA TRP A 37 1.60 3.71 -7.71
C TRP A 37 0.68 4.90 -7.56
N GLN A 38 -0.40 4.70 -6.80
CA GLN A 38 -1.34 5.77 -6.45
C GLN A 38 -1.81 5.53 -5.03
N THR A 39 -2.12 6.62 -4.34
CA THR A 39 -2.81 6.57 -3.04
C THR A 39 -4.14 7.27 -3.22
N VAL A 40 -5.24 6.59 -2.89
CA VAL A 40 -6.59 7.09 -3.08
C VAL A 40 -7.29 7.17 -1.73
N SER A 41 -7.91 8.31 -1.44
CA SER A 41 -8.71 8.46 -0.23
C SER A 41 -10.10 7.87 -0.49
N LEU A 42 -10.53 6.99 0.42
CA LEU A 42 -11.87 6.39 0.37
C LEU A 42 -12.85 7.14 1.27
N GLY A 43 -12.38 8.17 1.98
CA GLY A 43 -13.17 8.83 3.00
C GLY A 43 -13.09 8.11 4.34
N ASP A 44 -13.59 8.72 5.39
CA ASP A 44 -13.65 8.11 6.72
C ASP A 44 -12.31 7.53 7.21
N ARG A 45 -11.22 8.28 6.99
CA ARG A 45 -9.87 7.93 7.42
C ARG A 45 -9.31 6.67 6.74
N GLU A 46 -9.94 6.21 5.68
CA GLU A 46 -9.50 5.01 4.97
C GLU A 46 -8.83 5.39 3.65
N PHE A 47 -7.73 4.71 3.35
CA PHE A 47 -6.96 4.93 2.13
C PHE A 47 -6.69 3.59 1.46
N ILE A 48 -6.64 3.61 0.14
CA ILE A 48 -6.19 2.45 -0.61
C ILE A 48 -4.99 2.85 -1.45
N GLN A 49 -3.98 2.01 -1.46
CA GLN A 49 -2.80 2.19 -2.28
C GLN A 49 -2.81 1.15 -3.38
N THR A 50 -2.58 1.60 -4.62
CA THR A 50 -2.43 0.71 -5.75
C THR A 50 -0.99 0.75 -6.20
N LEU A 51 -0.38 -0.43 -6.37
CA LEU A 51 1.02 -0.58 -6.74
C LEU A 51 1.10 -1.53 -7.92
N VAL A 52 1.79 -1.11 -8.97
CA VAL A 52 1.97 -1.96 -10.15
C VAL A 52 3.42 -2.40 -10.24
N TYR A 53 3.62 -3.70 -10.30
CA TYR A 53 4.94 -4.33 -10.41
C TYR A 53 5.12 -5.00 -11.77
N ALA A 54 6.36 -5.08 -12.22
CA ALA A 54 6.66 -5.74 -13.49
C ALA A 54 6.41 -7.25 -13.43
N ASP A 55 6.69 -7.88 -12.28
CA ASP A 55 6.52 -9.32 -12.09
C ASP A 55 6.37 -9.67 -10.61
N ILE A 56 6.07 -10.95 -10.35
CA ILE A 56 5.82 -11.44 -8.98
C ILE A 56 7.07 -11.39 -8.10
N GLU A 57 8.24 -11.49 -8.67
CA GLU A 57 9.49 -11.44 -7.88
C GLU A 57 9.64 -10.09 -7.18
N ASN A 58 9.24 -9.01 -7.84
CA ASN A 58 9.27 -7.67 -7.24
C ASN A 58 8.33 -7.59 -6.04
N VAL A 59 7.17 -8.25 -6.11
CA VAL A 59 6.22 -8.29 -5.00
C VAL A 59 6.86 -8.98 -3.79
N VAL A 60 7.50 -10.13 -4.02
CA VAL A 60 8.16 -10.90 -2.96
C VAL A 60 9.28 -10.08 -2.31
N GLU A 61 10.09 -9.40 -3.12
CA GLU A 61 11.19 -8.58 -2.64
C GLU A 61 10.70 -7.43 -1.73
N MET A 62 9.49 -6.93 -1.99
CA MET A 62 8.94 -5.79 -1.25
C MET A 62 8.26 -6.17 0.06
N GLN A 63 8.08 -7.45 0.35
CA GLN A 63 7.38 -7.87 1.58
C GLN A 63 8.08 -7.39 2.84
N ASP A 64 9.39 -7.56 2.92
CA ASP A 64 10.15 -7.13 4.11
C ASP A 64 10.14 -5.61 4.26
N VAL A 65 10.22 -4.90 3.13
CA VAL A 65 10.16 -3.43 3.12
C VAL A 65 8.79 -2.97 3.62
N GLY A 66 7.72 -3.63 3.15
CA GLY A 66 6.36 -3.32 3.57
C GLY A 66 6.15 -3.57 5.06
N ASP A 67 6.64 -4.70 5.57
CA ASP A 67 6.53 -5.02 7.00
C ASP A 67 7.30 -4.01 7.86
N ALA A 68 8.49 -3.62 7.43
CA ALA A 68 9.29 -2.63 8.15
C ALA A 68 8.56 -1.27 8.20
N PHE A 69 7.94 -0.87 7.09
CA PHE A 69 7.14 0.34 7.03
C PHE A 69 5.96 0.27 8.00
N LEU A 70 5.21 -0.83 7.97
CA LEU A 70 4.05 -1.00 8.85
C LEU A 70 4.45 -0.96 10.32
N ASN A 71 5.58 -1.58 10.68
CA ASN A 71 6.09 -1.52 12.04
C ASN A 71 6.39 -0.08 12.47
N ARG A 72 6.92 0.73 11.56
CA ARG A 72 7.26 2.12 11.85
C ARG A 72 6.03 3.00 12.04
N VAL A 73 4.95 2.75 11.30
CA VAL A 73 3.75 3.60 11.32
C VAL A 73 2.57 2.96 12.05
N GLU A 74 2.77 1.82 12.69
CA GLU A 74 1.70 1.08 13.36
C GLU A 74 0.91 1.95 14.35
N HIS A 75 1.58 2.86 15.02
CA HIS A 75 0.96 3.76 16.00
C HIS A 75 -0.02 4.75 15.37
N LEU A 76 0.02 4.92 14.05
CA LEU A 76 -0.89 5.81 13.31
C LEU A 76 -2.08 5.05 12.73
N LEU A 77 -2.08 3.71 12.79
CA LEU A 77 -3.08 2.88 12.14
C LEU A 77 -4.08 2.28 13.12
N GLU A 78 -5.34 2.24 12.69
CA GLU A 78 -6.40 1.50 13.36
C GLU A 78 -6.45 0.09 12.76
N ARG A 79 -6.52 -0.92 13.62
CA ARG A 79 -6.57 -2.30 13.14
C ARG A 79 -7.97 -2.67 12.65
N TYR A 80 -8.03 -3.54 11.65
CA TYR A 80 -9.28 -4.11 11.17
C TYR A 80 -9.81 -5.13 12.18
N GLU A 81 -11.06 -5.57 11.98
CA GLU A 81 -11.73 -6.48 12.91
C GLU A 81 -10.95 -7.77 13.19
N ASP A 82 -10.23 -8.28 12.19
CA ASP A 82 -9.42 -9.49 12.33
C ASP A 82 -8.07 -9.25 12.99
N GLY A 83 -7.80 -8.01 13.43
CA GLY A 83 -6.53 -7.64 14.04
C GLY A 83 -5.44 -7.23 13.07
N SER A 84 -5.72 -7.28 11.76
CA SER A 84 -4.75 -6.91 10.73
C SER A 84 -4.52 -5.40 10.69
N ARG A 85 -3.29 -5.01 10.37
CA ARG A 85 -2.94 -3.60 10.16
C ARG A 85 -3.39 -3.10 8.81
N THR A 86 -3.56 -4.00 7.85
CA THR A 86 -3.96 -3.68 6.48
C THR A 86 -4.93 -4.73 5.98
N ASN A 87 -5.61 -4.39 4.88
CA ASN A 87 -6.37 -5.35 4.09
C ASN A 87 -5.78 -5.32 2.69
N ALA A 88 -5.04 -6.36 2.32
CA ALA A 88 -4.25 -6.36 1.09
C ALA A 88 -4.59 -7.55 0.21
N PHE A 89 -4.59 -7.30 -1.10
CA PHE A 89 -4.78 -8.35 -2.10
C PHE A 89 -4.06 -7.95 -3.38
N SER A 90 -3.78 -8.93 -4.22
CA SER A 90 -3.05 -8.71 -5.47
C SER A 90 -3.67 -9.53 -6.58
N GLY A 91 -3.46 -9.09 -7.81
CA GLY A 91 -3.93 -9.79 -8.98
C GLY A 91 -3.06 -9.50 -10.19
N ILE A 92 -3.27 -10.28 -11.24
CA ILE A 92 -2.56 -10.11 -12.51
C ILE A 92 -3.34 -9.13 -13.38
N VAL A 93 -2.64 -8.18 -13.98
CA VAL A 93 -3.27 -7.23 -14.90
C VAL A 93 -3.61 -7.97 -16.20
N VAL A 94 -4.91 -7.98 -16.53
CA VAL A 94 -5.40 -8.69 -17.73
C VAL A 94 -5.99 -7.74 -18.77
N GLY A 95 -5.97 -6.45 -18.51
CA GLY A 95 -6.43 -5.42 -19.43
C GLY A 95 -5.98 -4.06 -18.94
N GLU A 96 -5.50 -3.22 -19.87
CA GLU A 96 -5.09 -1.86 -19.52
C GLU A 96 -5.19 -0.97 -20.75
N LYS A 97 -5.28 0.32 -20.51
CA LYS A 97 -5.25 1.32 -21.56
C LYS A 97 -3.86 1.93 -21.63
N ASP A 98 -3.32 2.02 -22.82
CA ASP A 98 -2.03 2.68 -23.05
C ASP A 98 -2.18 4.20 -23.05
#